data_f1043dd9cd9f0d57b2bcd70cc0ce5feb
#
_entry.id   f1043dd9cd9f0d57b2bcd70cc0ce5feb
#
_cell.length_a   1.000
_cell.length_b   1.000
_cell.length_c   1.000
_cell.angle_alpha   90.00
_cell.angle_beta   90.00
_cell.angle_gamma   90.00
#
_symmetry.space_group_name_H-M   'P 1'
#
loop_
_entity.id
_entity.type
_entity.pdbx_description
1 polymer ?
#
loop_
_entity_poly.entity_id
_entity_poly.type
_entity_poly.pdbx_seq_one_letter_code
_entity_poly.pdbx_strand_id
1 'polypeptide(L)'
;MLGLMQDQPLLISSLIEFVERHNGDGEIVSRRVEGDIHRCTWSDIASRSRQVANALDGEQLLFSDRIATLAWNGYRHLELYYG
;
A
#
# COMPACT_ATOMS: atom_id res chain seq x y z
N MET A 1 3.95 -29.35 -15.31
CA MET A 1 2.51 -28.96 -15.26
C MET A 1 2.14 -28.55 -13.85
N LEU A 2 1.52 -27.41 -13.67
CA LEU A 2 1.16 -26.88 -12.35
C LEU A 2 -0.25 -27.30 -11.91
N GLY A 3 -0.89 -28.18 -12.64
CA GLY A 3 -2.25 -28.58 -12.39
C GLY A 3 -3.21 -27.44 -12.68
N LEU A 4 -4.20 -27.23 -11.81
CA LEU A 4 -5.20 -26.17 -11.95
C LEU A 4 -4.82 -24.91 -11.14
N MET A 5 -3.60 -24.84 -10.65
CA MET A 5 -3.14 -23.72 -9.85
C MET A 5 -2.62 -22.58 -10.74
N GLN A 6 -2.76 -21.36 -10.27
CA GLN A 6 -2.22 -20.20 -10.97
C GLN A 6 -0.69 -20.22 -10.92
N ASP A 7 -0.06 -19.89 -12.04
CA ASP A 7 1.39 -19.69 -12.11
C ASP A 7 1.68 -18.21 -11.83
N GLN A 8 1.49 -17.81 -10.58
CA GLN A 8 1.61 -16.42 -10.17
C GLN A 8 2.11 -16.36 -8.72
N PRO A 9 3.10 -15.51 -8.41
CA PRO A 9 3.54 -15.31 -7.04
C PRO A 9 2.40 -14.82 -6.16
N LEU A 10 2.36 -15.29 -4.92
CA LEU A 10 1.38 -14.86 -3.94
C LEU A 10 1.94 -13.66 -3.17
N LEU A 11 1.80 -12.46 -3.75
CA LEU A 11 2.36 -11.22 -3.23
C LEU A 11 1.27 -10.22 -2.87
N ILE A 12 1.43 -9.55 -1.74
CA ILE A 12 0.52 -8.49 -1.29
C ILE A 12 0.54 -7.31 -2.27
N SER A 13 1.68 -7.00 -2.86
CA SER A 13 1.81 -5.91 -3.83
C SER A 13 0.86 -6.04 -5.02
N SER A 14 0.48 -7.25 -5.41
CA SER A 14 -0.46 -7.44 -6.50
C SER A 14 -1.87 -6.97 -6.16
N LEU A 15 -2.23 -6.91 -4.89
CA LEU A 15 -3.54 -6.45 -4.44
C LEU A 15 -3.73 -4.95 -4.70
N ILE A 16 -2.74 -4.13 -4.37
CA ILE A 16 -2.85 -2.69 -4.60
C ILE A 16 -2.85 -2.37 -6.09
N GLU A 17 -2.08 -3.10 -6.89
CA GLU A 17 -2.08 -2.94 -8.34
C GLU A 17 -3.44 -3.29 -8.94
N PHE A 18 -4.05 -4.38 -8.48
CA PHE A 18 -5.38 -4.80 -8.91
C PHE A 18 -6.44 -3.74 -8.59
N VAL A 19 -6.43 -3.23 -7.36
CA VAL A 19 -7.41 -2.23 -6.91
C VAL A 19 -7.24 -0.93 -7.69
N GLU A 20 -6.02 -0.48 -7.93
CA GLU A 20 -5.77 0.73 -8.71
C GLU A 20 -6.35 0.59 -10.13
N ARG A 21 -6.14 -0.58 -10.73
CA ARG A 21 -6.58 -0.84 -12.12
C ARG A 21 -8.09 -0.94 -12.24
N HIS A 22 -8.75 -1.59 -11.29
CA HIS A 22 -10.16 -1.95 -11.40
C HIS A 22 -11.09 -1.09 -10.56
N ASN A 23 -10.59 -0.40 -9.55
CA ASN A 23 -11.41 0.43 -8.65
C ASN A 23 -10.62 1.63 -8.14
N GLY A 24 -9.83 2.26 -9.02
CA GLY A 24 -8.97 3.39 -8.64
C GLY A 24 -9.74 4.57 -8.07
N ASP A 25 -10.99 4.75 -8.46
CA ASP A 25 -11.86 5.84 -7.99
C ASP A 25 -12.59 5.50 -6.68
N GLY A 26 -12.42 4.27 -6.16
CA GLY A 26 -13.00 3.88 -4.87
C GLY A 26 -12.50 4.78 -3.75
N GLU A 27 -13.41 5.21 -2.88
CA GLU A 27 -13.10 6.18 -1.84
C GLU A 27 -12.59 5.50 -0.58
N ILE A 28 -11.57 6.10 0.04
CA ILE A 28 -11.06 5.73 1.34
C ILE A 28 -11.30 6.88 2.29
N VAL A 29 -12.01 6.61 3.38
CA VAL A 29 -12.39 7.61 4.37
C VAL A 29 -11.68 7.29 5.67
N SER A 30 -10.95 8.26 6.20
CA SER A 30 -10.21 8.10 7.45
C SER A 30 -10.47 9.27 8.39
N ARG A 31 -10.65 8.97 9.67
CA ARG A 31 -10.59 10.01 10.69
C ARG A 31 -9.14 10.20 11.09
N ARG A 32 -8.63 11.40 10.88
CA ARG A 32 -7.24 11.69 11.21
C ARG A 32 -7.08 11.95 12.71
N VAL A 33 -5.85 11.79 13.20
CA VAL A 33 -5.53 12.12 14.60
C VAL A 33 -5.74 13.60 14.89
N GLU A 34 -5.70 14.44 13.87
CA GLU A 34 -6.00 15.87 13.96
C GLU A 34 -7.50 16.14 14.21
N GLY A 35 -8.34 15.12 14.12
CA GLY A 35 -9.77 15.19 14.44
C GLY A 35 -10.70 15.40 13.25
N ASP A 36 -10.19 15.67 12.06
CA ASP A 36 -10.99 15.83 10.86
C ASP A 36 -11.13 14.53 10.08
N ILE A 37 -11.96 14.57 9.03
CA ILE A 37 -12.17 13.44 8.13
C ILE A 37 -11.33 13.67 6.87
N HIS A 38 -10.51 12.69 6.52
CA HIS A 38 -9.73 12.70 5.30
C HIS A 38 -10.37 11.75 4.28
N ARG A 39 -10.48 12.20 3.03
CA ARG A 39 -11.01 11.41 1.93
C ARG A 39 -10.00 11.36 0.79
N CYS A 40 -9.76 10.17 0.27
CA CYS A 40 -8.90 9.97 -0.89
C CYS A 40 -9.39 8.76 -1.68
N THR A 41 -8.75 8.49 -2.81
CA THR A 41 -9.09 7.34 -3.65
C THR A 41 -8.02 6.27 -3.55
N TRP A 42 -8.33 5.07 -4.07
CA TRP A 42 -7.33 4.01 -4.17
C TRP A 42 -6.17 4.40 -5.09
N SER A 43 -6.44 5.20 -6.13
CA SER A 43 -5.37 5.73 -6.98
C SER A 43 -4.42 6.62 -6.20
N ASP A 44 -4.94 7.45 -5.30
CA ASP A 44 -4.11 8.27 -4.42
C ASP A 44 -3.24 7.41 -3.51
N ILE A 45 -3.81 6.39 -2.88
CA ILE A 45 -3.09 5.48 -2.00
C ILE A 45 -2.00 4.73 -2.77
N ALA A 46 -2.30 4.24 -3.97
CA ALA A 46 -1.33 3.53 -4.79
C ALA A 46 -0.14 4.42 -5.16
N SER A 47 -0.42 5.67 -5.57
CA SER A 47 0.63 6.64 -5.91
C SER A 47 1.51 6.95 -4.71
N ARG A 48 0.91 7.19 -3.56
CA ARG A 48 1.65 7.51 -2.33
C ARG A 48 2.43 6.31 -1.80
N SER A 49 1.89 5.09 -1.98
CA SER A 49 2.61 3.86 -1.63
C SER A 49 3.90 3.71 -2.45
N ARG A 50 3.85 4.06 -3.73
CA ARG A 50 5.05 4.07 -4.57
C ARG A 50 6.07 5.11 -4.09
N GLN A 51 5.61 6.26 -3.62
CA GLN A 51 6.49 7.27 -3.02
C GLN A 51 7.17 6.75 -1.75
N VAL A 52 6.44 6.01 -0.92
CA VAL A 52 7.01 5.35 0.27
C VAL A 52 8.08 4.35 -0.15
N ALA A 53 7.80 3.51 -1.14
CA ALA A 53 8.77 2.54 -1.64
C ALA A 53 10.03 3.23 -2.15
N ASN A 54 9.89 4.32 -2.88
CA ASN A 54 11.04 5.09 -3.37
C ASN A 54 11.86 5.71 -2.22
N ALA A 55 11.18 6.21 -1.19
CA ALA A 55 11.85 6.75 -0.01
C ALA A 55 12.64 5.66 0.72
N LEU A 56 12.08 4.46 0.85
CA LEU A 56 12.76 3.34 1.48
C LEU A 56 13.96 2.87 0.68
N ASP A 57 13.90 2.91 -0.65
CA ASP A 57 15.05 2.59 -1.50
C ASP A 57 16.25 3.51 -1.22
N GLY A 58 15.99 4.74 -0.81
CA GLY A 58 17.03 5.69 -0.44
C GLY A 58 17.68 5.45 0.91
N GLU A 59 17.15 4.53 1.73
CA GLU A 59 17.63 4.27 3.08
C GLU A 59 18.71 3.19 3.18
N GLN A 60 19.24 2.73 2.04
CA GLN A 60 20.32 1.74 1.97
C GLN A 60 19.97 0.41 2.66
N LEU A 61 18.72 -0.01 2.53
CA LEU A 61 18.27 -1.27 3.11
C LEU A 61 18.86 -2.46 2.36
N LEU A 62 19.25 -3.49 3.10
CA LEU A 62 19.76 -4.73 2.54
C LEU A 62 18.63 -5.75 2.41
N PHE A 63 18.85 -6.78 1.58
CA PHE A 63 17.90 -7.88 1.46
C PHE A 63 17.62 -8.50 2.83
N SER A 64 16.36 -8.75 3.11
CA SER A 64 15.85 -9.29 4.38
C SER A 64 15.87 -8.32 5.57
N ASP A 65 16.28 -7.07 5.38
CA ASP A 65 16.10 -6.07 6.42
C ASP A 65 14.60 -5.88 6.69
N ARG A 66 14.28 -5.59 7.93
CA ARG A 66 12.89 -5.46 8.38
C ARG A 66 12.60 -4.03 8.79
N ILE A 67 11.39 -3.59 8.44
CA ILE A 67 10.87 -2.29 8.83
C ILE A 67 9.60 -2.53 9.62
N ALA A 68 9.47 -1.85 10.76
CA ALA A 68 8.28 -1.93 11.58
C ALA A 68 7.56 -0.59 11.60
N THR A 69 6.24 -0.63 11.74
CA THR A 69 5.43 0.57 11.88
C THR A 69 4.58 0.49 13.14
N LEU A 70 4.41 1.63 13.78
CA LEU A 70 3.49 1.81 14.91
C LEU A 70 2.70 3.08 14.65
N ALA A 71 1.46 2.92 14.21
CA ALA A 71 0.65 4.05 13.76
C ALA A 71 -0.83 3.83 14.02
N TRP A 72 -1.58 4.93 14.12
CA TRP A 72 -3.02 4.87 14.18
C TRP A 72 -3.59 4.33 12.86
N ASN A 73 -4.72 3.67 12.95
CA ASN A 73 -5.44 3.15 11.80
C ASN A 73 -5.95 4.31 10.94
N GLY A 74 -5.49 4.38 9.70
CA GLY A 74 -5.89 5.44 8.79
C GLY A 74 -5.16 5.31 7.45
N TYR A 75 -5.37 6.29 6.58
CA TYR A 75 -4.80 6.26 5.23
C TYR A 75 -3.26 6.28 5.25
N ARG A 76 -2.65 6.96 6.23
CA ARG A 76 -1.19 7.01 6.36
C ARG A 76 -0.59 5.63 6.63
N HIS A 77 -1.22 4.87 7.51
CA HIS A 77 -0.77 3.50 7.81
C HIS A 77 -1.01 2.57 6.61
N LEU A 78 -2.12 2.76 5.90
CA LEU A 78 -2.41 2.00 4.69
C LEU A 78 -1.35 2.22 3.60
N GLU A 79 -0.91 3.47 3.41
CA GLU A 79 0.18 3.79 2.49
C GLU A 79 1.48 3.07 2.86
N LEU A 80 1.80 3.06 4.16
CA LEU A 80 3.01 2.38 4.66
C LEU A 80 2.91 0.88 4.45
N TYR A 81 1.73 0.31 4.62
CA TYR A 81 1.52 -1.13 4.46
C TYR A 81 1.83 -1.60 3.04
N TYR A 82 1.43 -0.84 2.03
CA TYR A 82 1.66 -1.20 0.63
C TYR A 82 2.97 -0.64 0.05
N GLY A 83 3.57 0.31 0.70
CA GLY A 83 4.81 0.96 0.26
C GLY A 83 6.11 0.18 0.48
#